data_91a85429c20c5ee9a70d9c02060cb93a
#
_entry.id   91a85429c20c5ee9a70d9c02060cb93a
#
_cell.length_a   1.000
_cell.length_b   1.000
_cell.length_c   1.000
_cell.angle_alpha   90.00
_cell.angle_beta   90.00
_cell.angle_gamma   90.00
#
_symmetry.space_group_name_H-M   'P 1'
#
loop_
_entity.id
_entity.type
_entity.pdbx_description
1 polymer ?
#
loop_
_entity_poly.entity_id
_entity_poly.type
_entity_poly.pdbx_seq_one_letter_code
_entity_poly.pdbx_strand_id
1 'polypeptide(L)'
;LFCFTVYGLHFYSIQAIGLDNNEFSTWSNKAKFNSPEAIKANLNEHTVVVFGSSEFQHGQRTIYHPKAMFKDFNFNPMLIGAGYYQSLEHAITLASIGETIPSKKVVLLLSPTWFKKQGVVDTAFASRFSESSYIEMLRNQKLSPERKEYMMKRSNALLGVDKSTLKRVELYERVLMKKDSTLMDEWNYKVYTDFLDEKSRQGVILQAKMANIKSNQNKENTDRDIDWKAYWLKAERQGEQHNDNPFYMAPKGFMKVKYKYDGLPPERAKQVKNCYSDSPEYEDFKCFLDICKELNIEPLIVALPVNGYWYEHAGFPAETREQYYENIRMITKEYGXXXVQLADLSHEEFTKYFFEDGVHLGGKGWVAVNEILYNFYNETEKQSEM
;
A
#
# COMPACT_ATOMS: atom_id res chain seq x y z
N LEU A 1 -40.25 -8.02 11.57
CA LEU A 1 -39.69 -7.80 10.24
C LEU A 1 -38.28 -7.20 10.31
N PHE A 2 -38.10 -6.01 10.90
CA PHE A 2 -36.81 -5.33 11.00
C PHE A 2 -35.67 -6.22 11.50
N CYS A 3 -35.87 -6.89 12.65
CA CYS A 3 -34.85 -7.78 13.24
C CYS A 3 -34.48 -8.93 12.29
N PHE A 4 -35.47 -9.52 11.60
CA PHE A 4 -35.22 -10.58 10.62
C PHE A 4 -34.42 -10.06 9.41
N THR A 5 -34.71 -8.83 8.98
CA THR A 5 -33.96 -8.20 7.87
C THR A 5 -32.52 -7.98 8.25
N VAL A 6 -32.29 -7.40 9.43
CA VAL A 6 -30.92 -7.15 9.94
C VAL A 6 -30.13 -8.46 10.08
N TYR A 7 -30.78 -9.48 10.65
CA TYR A 7 -30.21 -10.81 10.83
C TYR A 7 -29.85 -11.43 9.47
N GLY A 8 -30.78 -11.37 8.52
CA GLY A 8 -30.56 -11.88 7.16
C GLY A 8 -29.43 -11.19 6.44
N LEU A 9 -29.35 -9.85 6.57
CA LEU A 9 -28.26 -9.05 5.98
C LEU A 9 -26.91 -9.41 6.62
N HIS A 10 -26.89 -9.64 7.92
CA HIS A 10 -25.69 -10.04 8.65
C HIS A 10 -25.15 -11.38 8.11
N PHE A 11 -26.01 -12.41 8.05
CA PHE A 11 -25.60 -13.73 7.51
C PHE A 11 -25.16 -13.65 6.06
N TYR A 12 -25.92 -12.92 5.25
CA TYR A 12 -25.56 -12.69 3.84
C TYR A 12 -24.17 -12.04 3.73
N SER A 13 -23.90 -11.03 4.56
CA SER A 13 -22.64 -10.31 4.48
C SER A 13 -21.43 -11.20 4.82
N ILE A 14 -21.57 -12.07 5.80
CA ILE A 14 -20.51 -13.02 6.19
C ILE A 14 -20.17 -13.95 5.01
N GLN A 15 -21.18 -14.43 4.30
CA GLN A 15 -21.00 -15.35 3.17
C GLN A 15 -20.50 -14.64 1.90
N ALA A 16 -20.94 -13.39 1.70
CA ALA A 16 -20.69 -12.65 0.45
C ALA A 16 -19.35 -11.91 0.42
N ILE A 17 -18.61 -11.86 1.53
CA ILE A 17 -17.39 -11.06 1.63
C ILE A 17 -16.20 -11.70 0.91
N GLY A 18 -16.18 -13.02 0.75
CA GLY A 18 -15.16 -13.76 0.03
C GLY A 18 -15.49 -13.81 -1.46
N LEU A 19 -14.71 -13.12 -2.26
CA LEU A 19 -14.88 -13.06 -3.73
C LEU A 19 -13.80 -13.89 -4.46
N ASP A 20 -12.66 -14.05 -3.82
CA ASP A 20 -11.51 -14.87 -4.28
C ASP A 20 -11.20 -14.66 -5.76
N ASN A 21 -10.87 -13.43 -6.13
CA ASN A 21 -10.49 -13.12 -7.49
C ASN A 21 -9.51 -11.95 -7.60
N ASN A 22 -8.78 -11.91 -8.72
CA ASN A 22 -7.78 -10.88 -8.99
C ASN A 22 -8.41 -9.49 -9.18
N GLU A 23 -9.69 -9.41 -9.55
CA GLU A 23 -10.39 -8.12 -9.67
C GLU A 23 -10.57 -7.47 -8.29
N PHE A 24 -10.95 -8.25 -7.27
CA PHE A 24 -11.02 -7.75 -5.89
C PHE A 24 -9.63 -7.36 -5.41
N SER A 25 -8.66 -8.21 -5.61
CA SER A 25 -7.28 -7.99 -5.13
C SER A 25 -6.68 -6.71 -5.70
N THR A 26 -6.89 -6.45 -7.00
CA THR A 26 -6.33 -5.24 -7.65
C THR A 26 -7.25 -4.02 -7.58
N TRP A 27 -8.43 -4.15 -6.97
CA TRP A 27 -9.39 -3.05 -6.82
C TRP A 27 -8.89 -2.03 -5.78
N SER A 28 -8.71 -0.78 -6.21
CA SER A 28 -8.30 0.31 -5.31
C SER A 28 -9.54 1.00 -4.76
N ASN A 29 -9.92 0.69 -3.52
CA ASN A 29 -11.11 1.24 -2.89
C ASN A 29 -10.96 1.32 -1.36
N LYS A 30 -11.36 2.45 -0.79
CA LYS A 30 -11.25 2.71 0.65
C LYS A 30 -12.03 1.68 1.48
N ALA A 31 -13.19 1.21 1.00
CA ALA A 31 -13.97 0.21 1.73
C ALA A 31 -13.15 -1.08 1.91
N LYS A 32 -12.44 -1.53 0.86
CA LYS A 32 -11.52 -2.68 0.96
C LYS A 32 -10.41 -2.39 1.97
N PHE A 33 -9.74 -1.24 1.85
CA PHE A 33 -8.58 -0.92 2.71
C PHE A 33 -8.95 -0.79 4.18
N ASN A 34 -10.19 -0.41 4.47
CA ASN A 34 -10.70 -0.24 5.84
C ASN A 34 -11.34 -1.52 6.40
N SER A 35 -11.25 -2.65 5.67
CA SER A 35 -11.87 -3.90 6.10
C SER A 35 -10.82 -5.03 6.15
N PRO A 36 -10.13 -5.20 7.27
CA PRO A 36 -9.21 -6.34 7.42
C PRO A 36 -9.93 -7.67 7.22
N GLU A 37 -11.21 -7.78 7.62
CA GLU A 37 -12.01 -8.99 7.41
C GLU A 37 -12.16 -9.31 5.91
N ALA A 38 -12.48 -8.30 5.08
CA ALA A 38 -12.61 -8.50 3.64
C ALA A 38 -11.27 -8.88 3.00
N ILE A 39 -10.18 -8.25 3.44
CA ILE A 39 -8.85 -8.60 2.95
C ILE A 39 -8.56 -10.07 3.30
N LYS A 40 -8.69 -10.45 4.58
CA LYS A 40 -8.44 -11.82 5.08
C LYS A 40 -9.27 -12.87 4.30
N ALA A 41 -10.55 -12.56 4.04
CA ALA A 41 -11.48 -13.47 3.35
C ALA A 41 -11.11 -13.70 1.87
N ASN A 42 -10.21 -12.89 1.32
CA ASN A 42 -9.82 -12.95 -0.10
C ASN A 42 -8.32 -13.24 -0.28
N LEU A 43 -7.66 -13.73 0.77
CA LEU A 43 -6.28 -14.21 0.68
C LEU A 43 -6.28 -15.72 0.37
N ASN A 44 -5.39 -16.12 -0.52
CA ASN A 44 -5.15 -17.54 -0.83
C ASN A 44 -3.64 -17.78 -0.99
N GLU A 45 -3.25 -19.01 -1.26
CA GLU A 45 -1.83 -19.42 -1.36
C GLU A 45 -1.06 -18.70 -2.47
N HIS A 46 -1.76 -18.19 -3.47
CA HIS A 46 -1.16 -17.44 -4.57
C HIS A 46 -1.13 -15.93 -4.31
N THR A 47 -1.62 -15.48 -3.14
CA THR A 47 -1.71 -14.06 -2.84
C THR A 47 -0.39 -13.52 -2.27
N VAL A 48 0.14 -12.48 -2.90
CA VAL A 48 1.18 -11.62 -2.31
C VAL A 48 0.53 -10.27 -2.02
N VAL A 49 0.59 -9.83 -0.77
CA VAL A 49 0.04 -8.53 -0.40
C VAL A 49 1.03 -7.44 -0.80
N VAL A 50 0.58 -6.48 -1.61
CA VAL A 50 1.42 -5.40 -2.16
C VAL A 50 0.92 -4.07 -1.58
N PHE A 51 1.69 -3.51 -0.68
CA PHE A 51 1.44 -2.20 -0.09
C PHE A 51 2.04 -1.10 -0.95
N GLY A 52 1.32 0.00 -1.11
CA GLY A 52 1.76 1.16 -1.90
C GLY A 52 0.82 2.34 -1.71
N SER A 53 0.88 3.30 -2.61
CA SER A 53 0.12 4.54 -2.45
C SER A 53 -0.61 4.91 -3.75
N SER A 54 -0.41 6.13 -4.23
CA SER A 54 -1.13 6.65 -5.42
C SER A 54 -0.76 5.93 -6.72
N GLU A 55 0.37 5.22 -6.77
CA GLU A 55 0.76 4.44 -7.96
C GLU A 55 -0.35 3.46 -8.38
N PHE A 56 -1.06 2.84 -7.42
CA PHE A 56 -2.15 1.90 -7.74
C PHE A 56 -3.36 2.57 -8.43
N GLN A 57 -3.43 3.89 -8.38
CA GLN A 57 -4.51 4.67 -9.02
C GLN A 57 -4.10 5.18 -10.40
N HIS A 58 -2.83 4.98 -10.79
CA HIS A 58 -2.27 5.42 -12.05
C HIS A 58 -2.08 4.23 -13.00
N GLY A 59 -2.32 4.45 -14.28
CA GLY A 59 -2.16 3.42 -15.30
C GLY A 59 -3.23 2.32 -15.31
N GLN A 60 -4.29 2.41 -14.53
CA GLN A 60 -5.30 1.33 -14.36
C GLN A 60 -5.96 0.88 -15.66
N ARG A 61 -5.96 1.73 -16.70
CA ARG A 61 -6.57 1.42 -18.01
C ARG A 61 -5.55 0.89 -19.01
N THR A 62 -4.29 0.74 -18.60
CA THR A 62 -3.24 0.23 -19.48
C THR A 62 -3.08 -1.28 -19.29
N ILE A 63 -2.47 -1.94 -20.26
CA ILE A 63 -2.12 -3.36 -20.18
C ILE A 63 -0.98 -3.61 -19.17
N TYR A 64 -0.32 -2.55 -18.73
CA TYR A 64 0.85 -2.64 -17.84
C TYR A 64 0.49 -2.64 -16.36
N HIS A 65 -0.69 -2.13 -15.98
CA HIS A 65 -1.11 -2.11 -14.57
C HIS A 65 -1.32 -3.56 -14.07
N PRO A 66 -0.96 -3.91 -12.83
CA PRO A 66 -1.15 -5.27 -12.30
C PRO A 66 -2.55 -5.84 -12.53
N LYS A 67 -3.58 -4.99 -12.48
CA LYS A 67 -4.99 -5.38 -12.72
C LYS A 67 -5.18 -6.05 -14.09
N ALA A 68 -4.51 -5.54 -15.12
CA ALA A 68 -4.61 -6.11 -16.48
C ALA A 68 -3.56 -7.20 -16.69
N MET A 69 -2.36 -6.99 -16.19
CA MET A 69 -1.22 -7.90 -16.38
C MET A 69 -1.53 -9.29 -15.80
N PHE A 70 -2.05 -9.36 -14.56
CA PHE A 70 -2.24 -10.62 -13.85
C PHE A 70 -3.69 -11.09 -13.77
N LYS A 71 -4.56 -10.53 -14.61
CA LYS A 71 -6.02 -10.80 -14.58
C LYS A 71 -6.35 -12.30 -14.63
N ASP A 72 -5.60 -13.05 -15.43
CA ASP A 72 -5.87 -14.48 -15.71
C ASP A 72 -4.76 -15.40 -15.17
N PHE A 73 -3.98 -14.92 -14.20
CA PHE A 73 -2.89 -15.67 -13.56
C PHE A 73 -3.34 -16.22 -12.21
N ASN A 74 -2.70 -17.29 -11.75
CA ASN A 74 -2.81 -17.74 -10.36
C ASN A 74 -2.27 -16.64 -9.43
N PHE A 75 -1.09 -16.10 -9.78
CA PHE A 75 -0.52 -14.97 -9.03
C PHE A 75 -1.58 -13.90 -8.78
N ASN A 76 -1.79 -13.60 -7.52
CA ASN A 76 -2.89 -12.72 -7.06
C ASN A 76 -2.32 -11.55 -6.23
N PRO A 77 -1.86 -10.46 -6.88
CA PRO A 77 -1.35 -9.31 -6.12
C PRO A 77 -2.49 -8.57 -5.41
N MET A 78 -2.54 -8.65 -4.07
CA MET A 78 -3.52 -7.93 -3.25
C MET A 78 -3.01 -6.51 -3.02
N LEU A 79 -3.41 -5.56 -3.86
CA LEU A 79 -2.98 -4.16 -3.80
C LEU A 79 -3.68 -3.43 -2.66
N ILE A 80 -2.91 -2.89 -1.71
CA ILE A 80 -3.44 -2.14 -0.56
C ILE A 80 -2.79 -0.76 -0.55
N GLY A 81 -3.60 0.26 -0.80
CA GLY A 81 -3.15 1.65 -0.76
C GLY A 81 -3.76 2.53 -1.83
N ALA A 82 -3.68 3.80 -1.60
CA ALA A 82 -4.13 4.90 -2.45
C ALA A 82 -3.35 6.15 -2.04
N GLY A 83 -3.53 7.25 -2.74
CA GLY A 83 -2.83 8.49 -2.41
C GLY A 83 -2.86 8.80 -0.91
N TYR A 84 -1.69 9.09 -0.35
CA TYR A 84 -1.42 9.41 1.06
C TYR A 84 -1.38 8.22 2.02
N TYR A 85 -1.50 6.98 1.56
CA TYR A 85 -1.10 5.82 2.37
C TYR A 85 0.42 5.80 2.44
N GLN A 86 0.98 5.65 3.65
CA GLN A 86 2.42 5.58 3.90
C GLN A 86 2.74 4.47 4.91
N SER A 87 3.98 4.41 5.38
CA SER A 87 4.47 3.26 6.15
C SER A 87 3.65 2.97 7.41
N LEU A 88 3.20 3.98 8.14
CA LEU A 88 2.45 3.75 9.39
C LEU A 88 1.10 3.08 9.12
N GLU A 89 0.32 3.56 8.12
CA GLU A 89 -0.95 2.92 7.76
C GLU A 89 -0.74 1.49 7.28
N HIS A 90 0.35 1.27 6.53
CA HIS A 90 0.70 -0.07 6.06
C HIS A 90 1.12 -0.99 7.21
N ALA A 91 1.87 -0.46 8.19
CA ALA A 91 2.25 -1.19 9.41
C ALA A 91 1.00 -1.62 10.19
N ILE A 92 0.04 -0.71 10.40
CA ILE A 92 -1.22 -1.00 11.11
C ILE A 92 -2.01 -2.07 10.34
N THR A 93 -2.12 -1.92 9.01
CA THR A 93 -2.84 -2.89 8.18
C THR A 93 -2.16 -4.26 8.21
N LEU A 94 -0.83 -4.30 8.03
CA LEU A 94 -0.05 -5.55 8.10
C LEU A 94 -0.22 -6.21 9.47
N ALA A 95 -0.15 -5.44 10.55
CA ALA A 95 -0.35 -5.92 11.92
C ALA A 95 -1.73 -6.56 12.10
N SER A 96 -2.74 -6.10 11.34
CA SER A 96 -4.12 -6.60 11.45
C SER A 96 -4.38 -7.87 10.64
N ILE A 97 -3.62 -8.11 9.55
CA ILE A 97 -3.89 -9.24 8.63
C ILE A 97 -2.74 -10.24 8.53
N GLY A 98 -1.54 -9.87 9.00
CA GLY A 98 -0.29 -10.59 8.68
C GLY A 98 -0.29 -12.06 9.11
N GLU A 99 -0.96 -12.39 10.23
CA GLU A 99 -1.04 -13.78 10.69
C GLU A 99 -1.76 -14.67 9.66
N THR A 100 -2.69 -14.10 8.90
CA THR A 100 -3.56 -14.84 7.97
C THR A 100 -3.01 -14.87 6.53
N ILE A 101 -1.88 -14.22 6.24
CA ILE A 101 -1.28 -14.24 4.90
C ILE A 101 -0.68 -15.65 4.67
N PRO A 102 -1.25 -16.45 3.74
CA PRO A 102 -0.78 -17.83 3.58
C PRO A 102 0.63 -17.93 3.03
N SER A 103 0.99 -17.11 2.06
CA SER A 103 2.32 -17.09 1.42
C SER A 103 3.43 -16.61 2.36
N LYS A 104 3.07 -15.90 3.44
CA LYS A 104 4.02 -15.19 4.31
C LYS A 104 4.93 -14.23 3.55
N LYS A 105 4.46 -13.71 2.41
CA LYS A 105 5.18 -12.75 1.56
C LYS A 105 4.40 -11.46 1.43
N VAL A 106 5.10 -10.33 1.57
CA VAL A 106 4.53 -9.00 1.33
C VAL A 106 5.51 -8.15 0.53
N VAL A 107 4.97 -7.18 -0.18
CA VAL A 107 5.79 -6.20 -0.91
C VAL A 107 5.40 -4.81 -0.41
N LEU A 108 6.38 -3.92 -0.26
CA LEU A 108 6.14 -2.50 0.00
C LEU A 108 6.77 -1.68 -1.13
N LEU A 109 5.92 -1.01 -1.91
CA LEU A 109 6.37 -0.05 -2.93
C LEU A 109 6.64 1.28 -2.21
N LEU A 110 7.91 1.60 -2.01
CA LEU A 110 8.34 2.69 -1.15
C LEU A 110 8.72 3.90 -2.01
N SER A 111 7.98 4.99 -1.88
CA SER A 111 8.17 6.19 -2.71
C SER A 111 9.02 7.24 -1.96
N PRO A 112 10.02 7.85 -2.64
CA PRO A 112 10.78 8.95 -2.03
C PRO A 112 9.90 10.10 -1.53
N THR A 113 8.74 10.31 -2.15
CA THR A 113 7.83 11.42 -1.80
C THR A 113 7.21 11.31 -0.41
N TRP A 114 7.30 10.14 0.24
CA TRP A 114 6.79 9.92 1.60
C TRP A 114 7.74 10.54 2.64
N PHE A 115 9.03 10.61 2.35
CA PHE A 115 10.11 10.93 3.30
C PHE A 115 10.35 12.45 3.42
N LYS A 116 9.26 13.19 3.57
CA LYS A 116 9.30 14.64 3.85
C LYS A 116 9.67 14.87 5.32
N LYS A 117 10.15 16.06 5.63
CA LYS A 117 10.56 16.43 6.99
C LYS A 117 9.48 16.17 8.04
N GLN A 118 8.21 16.42 7.69
CA GLN A 118 7.08 16.17 8.59
C GLN A 118 6.58 14.71 8.54
N GLY A 119 7.03 13.89 7.59
CA GLY A 119 6.48 12.56 7.34
C GLY A 119 5.06 12.62 6.78
N VAL A 120 4.20 11.71 7.19
CA VAL A 120 2.80 11.69 6.78
C VAL A 120 2.07 12.93 7.33
N VAL A 121 1.23 13.53 6.50
CA VAL A 121 0.42 14.71 6.89
C VAL A 121 -0.76 14.23 7.75
N ASP A 122 -0.94 14.86 8.92
CA ASP A 122 -1.94 14.47 9.92
C ASP A 122 -3.38 14.37 9.36
N THR A 123 -3.82 15.37 8.58
CA THR A 123 -5.15 15.35 7.96
C THR A 123 -5.28 14.22 6.92
N ALA A 124 -4.20 13.91 6.22
CA ALA A 124 -4.17 12.80 5.26
C ALA A 124 -4.25 11.46 6.02
N PHE A 125 -3.44 11.28 7.07
CA PHE A 125 -3.48 10.10 7.93
C PHE A 125 -4.90 9.89 8.48
N ALA A 126 -5.50 10.92 9.09
CA ALA A 126 -6.85 10.84 9.67
C ALA A 126 -7.89 10.41 8.62
N SER A 127 -7.76 10.91 7.37
CA SER A 127 -8.69 10.56 6.28
C SER A 127 -8.51 9.11 5.78
N ARG A 128 -7.35 8.51 6.01
CA ARG A 128 -6.99 7.14 5.56
C ARG A 128 -7.10 6.10 6.69
N PHE A 129 -7.11 6.56 7.92
CA PHE A 129 -7.09 5.72 9.12
C PHE A 129 -8.22 4.70 9.11
N SER A 130 -7.87 3.44 9.39
CA SER A 130 -8.83 2.33 9.50
C SER A 130 -8.97 1.93 10.97
N GLU A 131 -10.09 2.29 11.58
CA GLU A 131 -10.39 1.89 12.97
C GLU A 131 -10.42 0.36 13.10
N SER A 132 -10.99 -0.34 12.11
CA SER A 132 -11.05 -1.81 12.12
C SER A 132 -9.65 -2.43 12.13
N SER A 133 -8.76 -1.95 11.25
CA SER A 133 -7.36 -2.45 11.23
C SER A 133 -6.64 -2.12 12.53
N TYR A 134 -6.90 -0.94 13.09
CA TYR A 134 -6.28 -0.52 14.35
C TYR A 134 -6.72 -1.42 15.52
N ILE A 135 -8.01 -1.74 15.62
CA ILE A 135 -8.55 -2.64 16.64
C ILE A 135 -7.91 -4.03 16.50
N GLU A 136 -7.84 -4.57 15.29
CA GLU A 136 -7.23 -5.87 15.03
C GLU A 136 -5.73 -5.86 15.36
N MET A 137 -5.02 -4.78 15.07
CA MET A 137 -3.61 -4.59 15.45
C MET A 137 -3.46 -4.65 16.99
N LEU A 138 -4.33 -3.96 17.73
CA LEU A 138 -4.30 -3.99 19.20
C LEU A 138 -4.59 -5.41 19.76
N ARG A 139 -5.49 -6.15 19.11
CA ARG A 139 -5.85 -7.52 19.47
C ARG A 139 -4.75 -8.54 19.17
N ASN A 140 -3.87 -8.26 18.23
CA ASN A 140 -2.88 -9.21 17.74
C ASN A 140 -1.87 -9.54 18.84
N GLN A 141 -1.90 -10.76 19.34
CA GLN A 141 -1.06 -11.21 20.46
C GLN A 141 0.36 -11.60 20.04
N LYS A 142 0.64 -11.68 18.73
CA LYS A 142 1.99 -11.96 18.23
C LYS A 142 2.88 -10.71 18.27
N LEU A 143 2.26 -9.52 18.28
CA LEU A 143 3.02 -8.28 18.32
C LEU A 143 3.48 -7.94 19.73
N SER A 144 4.71 -7.50 19.84
CA SER A 144 5.28 -7.05 21.10
C SER A 144 4.54 -5.81 21.65
N PRO A 145 4.49 -5.63 22.98
CA PRO A 145 3.93 -4.41 23.56
C PRO A 145 4.61 -3.14 23.03
N GLU A 146 5.93 -3.20 22.85
CA GLU A 146 6.73 -2.08 22.33
C GLU A 146 6.24 -1.65 20.94
N ARG A 147 5.97 -2.63 20.07
CA ARG A 147 5.50 -2.36 18.71
C ARG A 147 4.12 -1.70 18.70
N LYS A 148 3.22 -2.24 19.52
CA LYS A 148 1.88 -1.66 19.70
C LYS A 148 1.97 -0.22 20.24
N GLU A 149 2.82 -0.02 21.25
CA GLU A 149 3.02 1.30 21.88
C GLU A 149 3.52 2.34 20.86
N TYR A 150 4.45 1.95 19.99
CA TYR A 150 4.93 2.84 18.91
C TYR A 150 3.76 3.28 18.02
N MET A 151 2.98 2.29 17.50
CA MET A 151 1.83 2.59 16.61
C MET A 151 0.76 3.41 17.34
N MET A 152 0.49 3.13 18.61
CA MET A 152 -0.46 3.91 19.42
C MET A 152 -0.01 5.37 19.54
N LYS A 153 1.23 5.59 19.94
CA LYS A 153 1.80 6.93 20.14
C LYS A 153 1.77 7.74 18.84
N ARG A 154 2.19 7.12 17.73
CA ARG A 154 2.21 7.78 16.41
C ARG A 154 0.79 8.11 15.94
N SER A 155 -0.13 7.14 16.02
CA SER A 155 -1.52 7.31 15.59
C SER A 155 -2.22 8.41 16.40
N ASN A 156 -2.06 8.40 17.71
CA ASN A 156 -2.69 9.40 18.59
C ASN A 156 -2.20 10.81 18.27
N ALA A 157 -0.89 10.96 18.01
CA ALA A 157 -0.34 12.26 17.62
C ALA A 157 -0.95 12.76 16.30
N LEU A 158 -1.04 11.88 15.29
CA LEU A 158 -1.57 12.23 13.97
C LEU A 158 -3.09 12.43 13.96
N LEU A 159 -3.82 11.70 14.82
CA LEU A 159 -5.28 11.83 14.95
C LEU A 159 -5.69 13.07 15.76
N GLY A 160 -4.73 13.82 16.28
CA GLY A 160 -5.01 15.06 17.02
C GLY A 160 -5.90 16.06 16.26
N VAL A 161 -5.92 15.98 14.91
CA VAL A 161 -6.77 16.82 14.04
C VAL A 161 -8.20 16.29 13.91
N ASP A 162 -8.46 15.03 14.31
CA ASP A 162 -9.80 14.41 14.30
C ASP A 162 -10.14 13.91 15.72
N LYS A 163 -10.61 14.84 16.54
CA LYS A 163 -10.91 14.58 17.95
C LYS A 163 -11.95 13.47 18.14
N SER A 164 -12.86 13.30 17.19
CA SER A 164 -13.90 12.26 17.31
C SER A 164 -13.33 10.86 17.13
N THR A 165 -12.48 10.67 16.14
CA THR A 165 -11.78 9.41 15.93
C THR A 165 -10.77 9.14 17.06
N LEU A 166 -10.02 10.16 17.48
CA LEU A 166 -9.06 10.04 18.58
C LEU A 166 -9.75 9.54 19.86
N LYS A 167 -10.90 10.10 20.21
CA LYS A 167 -11.67 9.70 21.40
C LYS A 167 -12.07 8.22 21.35
N ARG A 168 -12.45 7.71 20.18
CA ARG A 168 -12.77 6.28 20.01
C ARG A 168 -11.52 5.41 20.12
N VAL A 169 -10.44 5.85 19.50
CA VAL A 169 -9.14 5.14 19.57
C VAL A 169 -8.67 5.02 21.03
N GLU A 170 -8.76 6.11 21.81
CA GLU A 170 -8.44 6.10 23.25
C GLU A 170 -9.31 5.10 24.03
N LEU A 171 -10.58 4.97 23.65
CA LEU A 171 -11.46 3.94 24.23
C LEU A 171 -10.96 2.53 23.91
N TYR A 172 -10.59 2.27 22.66
CA TYR A 172 -10.07 0.95 22.25
C TYR A 172 -8.79 0.61 23.02
N GLU A 173 -7.90 1.58 23.17
CA GLU A 173 -6.64 1.42 23.92
C GLU A 173 -6.88 1.12 25.41
N ARG A 174 -7.83 1.85 26.05
CA ARG A 174 -8.16 1.58 27.44
C ARG A 174 -8.65 0.14 27.63
N VAL A 175 -9.55 -0.30 26.76
CA VAL A 175 -10.15 -1.64 26.89
C VAL A 175 -9.14 -2.73 26.55
N LEU A 176 -8.36 -2.56 25.48
CA LEU A 176 -7.53 -3.66 24.95
C LEU A 176 -6.11 -3.70 25.53
N MET A 177 -5.57 -2.54 25.95
CA MET A 177 -4.15 -2.44 26.29
C MET A 177 -3.88 -2.08 27.75
N LYS A 178 -4.63 -1.14 28.30
CA LYS A 178 -4.30 -0.54 29.60
C LYS A 178 -4.97 -1.25 30.78
N LYS A 179 -6.00 -2.03 30.53
CA LYS A 179 -6.74 -2.80 31.54
C LYS A 179 -7.31 -1.94 32.68
N ASP A 180 -7.52 -0.65 32.43
CA ASP A 180 -8.12 0.29 33.37
C ASP A 180 -9.50 0.74 32.91
N SER A 181 -10.16 -0.10 32.09
CA SER A 181 -11.49 0.19 31.53
C SER A 181 -12.59 -0.01 32.60
N THR A 182 -13.62 0.80 32.49
CA THR A 182 -14.86 0.63 33.23
C THR A 182 -15.80 -0.34 32.50
N LEU A 183 -16.82 -0.87 33.16
CA LEU A 183 -17.88 -1.67 32.50
C LEU A 183 -18.56 -0.89 31.37
N MET A 184 -18.69 0.43 31.56
CA MET A 184 -19.26 1.30 30.51
C MET A 184 -18.32 1.41 29.30
N ASP A 185 -17.00 1.48 29.51
CA ASP A 185 -16.02 1.45 28.42
C ASP A 185 -16.10 0.14 27.65
N GLU A 186 -16.18 -0.98 28.34
CA GLU A 186 -16.29 -2.32 27.71
C GLU A 186 -17.58 -2.44 26.89
N TRP A 187 -18.71 -1.96 27.44
CA TRP A 187 -19.98 -1.95 26.72
C TRP A 187 -19.92 -1.06 25.48
N ASN A 188 -19.41 0.17 25.63
CA ASN A 188 -19.25 1.10 24.50
C ASN A 188 -18.35 0.51 23.42
N TYR A 189 -17.20 -0.08 23.82
CA TYR A 189 -16.27 -0.73 22.91
C TYR A 189 -16.98 -1.83 22.12
N LYS A 190 -17.72 -2.71 22.80
CA LYS A 190 -18.42 -3.80 22.13
C LYS A 190 -19.45 -3.26 21.11
N VAL A 191 -20.26 -2.29 21.51
CA VAL A 191 -21.28 -1.70 20.62
C VAL A 191 -20.62 -1.07 19.38
N TYR A 192 -19.53 -0.32 19.59
CA TYR A 192 -18.81 0.32 18.49
C TYR A 192 -18.18 -0.70 17.55
N THR A 193 -17.53 -1.73 18.08
CA THR A 193 -16.87 -2.73 17.24
C THR A 193 -17.88 -3.55 16.46
N ASP A 194 -18.97 -3.99 17.07
CA ASP A 194 -20.05 -4.74 16.39
C ASP A 194 -20.62 -3.90 15.22
N PHE A 195 -20.86 -2.60 15.48
CA PHE A 195 -21.35 -1.68 14.43
C PHE A 195 -20.33 -1.48 13.33
N LEU A 196 -19.06 -1.30 13.71
CA LEU A 196 -17.95 -1.05 12.76
C LEU A 196 -17.75 -2.26 11.83
N ASP A 197 -17.77 -3.47 12.39
CA ASP A 197 -17.61 -4.72 11.64
C ASP A 197 -18.74 -4.88 10.63
N GLU A 198 -19.99 -4.68 11.06
CA GLU A 198 -21.14 -4.79 10.17
C GLU A 198 -21.12 -3.72 9.06
N LYS A 199 -20.84 -2.47 9.44
CA LYS A 199 -20.72 -1.34 8.50
C LYS A 199 -19.62 -1.60 7.46
N SER A 200 -18.48 -2.10 7.91
CA SER A 200 -17.33 -2.41 7.06
C SER A 200 -17.71 -3.50 6.05
N ARG A 201 -18.25 -4.60 6.54
CA ARG A 201 -18.67 -5.76 5.74
C ARG A 201 -19.68 -5.38 4.67
N GLN A 202 -20.78 -4.72 5.08
CA GLN A 202 -21.83 -4.26 4.15
C GLN A 202 -21.27 -3.25 3.14
N GLY A 203 -20.39 -2.37 3.59
CA GLY A 203 -19.77 -1.35 2.74
C GLY A 203 -18.93 -1.95 1.62
N VAL A 204 -18.10 -2.95 1.94
CA VAL A 204 -17.27 -3.63 0.93
C VAL A 204 -18.15 -4.34 -0.10
N ILE A 205 -19.16 -5.10 0.37
CA ILE A 205 -20.05 -5.87 -0.51
C ILE A 205 -20.79 -4.94 -1.47
N LEU A 206 -21.39 -3.87 -0.93
CA LEU A 206 -22.13 -2.90 -1.73
C LEU A 206 -21.21 -2.25 -2.78
N GLN A 207 -20.05 -1.81 -2.38
CA GLN A 207 -19.12 -1.12 -3.29
C GLN A 207 -18.52 -2.08 -4.32
N ALA A 208 -18.24 -3.33 -3.95
CA ALA A 208 -17.77 -4.35 -4.90
C ALA A 208 -18.85 -4.64 -5.96
N LYS A 209 -20.13 -4.74 -5.54
CA LYS A 209 -21.25 -4.88 -6.47
C LYS A 209 -21.36 -3.69 -7.41
N MET A 210 -21.25 -2.47 -6.89
CA MET A 210 -21.29 -1.24 -7.70
C MET A 210 -20.13 -1.19 -8.70
N ALA A 211 -18.98 -1.76 -8.33
CA ALA A 211 -17.81 -1.87 -9.20
C ALA A 211 -17.88 -3.08 -10.15
N ASN A 212 -18.97 -3.85 -10.09
CA ASN A 212 -19.20 -5.06 -10.89
C ASN A 212 -18.15 -6.14 -10.65
N ILE A 213 -17.59 -6.20 -9.44
CA ILE A 213 -16.67 -7.26 -9.05
C ILE A 213 -17.50 -8.49 -8.68
N LYS A 214 -17.33 -9.57 -9.43
CA LYS A 214 -18.09 -10.81 -9.26
C LYS A 214 -17.19 -11.89 -8.62
N SER A 215 -17.83 -12.80 -7.90
CA SER A 215 -17.16 -13.99 -7.40
C SER A 215 -16.57 -14.79 -8.56
N ASN A 216 -15.36 -15.30 -8.38
CA ASN A 216 -14.61 -16.00 -9.43
C ASN A 216 -14.84 -17.52 -9.39
N GLN A 217 -16.03 -17.94 -9.02
CA GLN A 217 -16.37 -19.37 -8.99
C GLN A 217 -16.12 -20.00 -10.35
N ASN A 218 -15.25 -20.98 -10.41
CA ASN A 218 -14.97 -21.82 -11.57
C ASN A 218 -14.08 -21.23 -12.68
N LYS A 219 -13.24 -20.25 -12.39
CA LYS A 219 -12.26 -19.81 -13.37
C LYS A 219 -10.94 -20.54 -13.12
N GLU A 220 -10.45 -21.26 -14.11
CA GLU A 220 -9.12 -21.85 -14.07
C GLU A 220 -8.11 -20.77 -14.51
N ASN A 221 -7.31 -20.32 -13.57
CA ASN A 221 -6.18 -19.45 -13.83
C ASN A 221 -4.94 -20.32 -14.02
N THR A 222 -3.98 -19.85 -14.77
CA THR A 222 -2.72 -20.57 -15.00
C THR A 222 -1.57 -19.59 -14.98
N ASP A 223 -0.50 -19.96 -14.32
CA ASP A 223 0.74 -19.19 -14.43
C ASP A 223 1.45 -19.57 -15.73
N ARG A 224 2.18 -18.61 -16.28
CA ARG A 224 2.86 -18.76 -17.57
C ARG A 224 4.04 -17.81 -17.63
N ASP A 225 5.00 -18.15 -18.43
CA ASP A 225 6.14 -17.27 -18.68
C ASP A 225 5.68 -15.98 -19.34
N ILE A 226 6.22 -14.88 -18.87
CA ILE A 226 5.93 -13.54 -19.40
C ILE A 226 7.18 -13.03 -20.12
N ASP A 227 7.04 -12.63 -21.36
CA ASP A 227 8.13 -12.00 -22.12
C ASP A 227 8.23 -10.53 -21.69
N TRP A 228 8.89 -10.29 -20.55
CA TRP A 228 9.08 -8.94 -19.97
C TRP A 228 9.77 -8.01 -20.97
N LYS A 229 10.71 -8.54 -21.76
CA LYS A 229 11.41 -7.75 -22.77
C LYS A 229 10.45 -7.25 -23.86
N ALA A 230 9.52 -8.10 -24.30
CA ALA A 230 8.51 -7.69 -25.28
C ALA A 230 7.59 -6.59 -24.73
N TYR A 231 7.16 -6.73 -23.44
CA TYR A 231 6.36 -5.70 -22.78
C TYR A 231 7.12 -4.38 -22.64
N TRP A 232 8.39 -4.45 -22.25
CA TRP A 232 9.28 -3.28 -22.11
C TRP A 232 9.41 -2.54 -23.44
N LEU A 233 9.73 -3.27 -24.53
CA LEU A 233 9.88 -2.69 -25.87
C LEU A 233 8.56 -2.10 -26.37
N LYS A 234 7.43 -2.74 -26.04
CA LYS A 234 6.11 -2.22 -26.39
C LYS A 234 5.83 -0.90 -25.67
N ALA A 235 6.14 -0.83 -24.38
CA ALA A 235 5.97 0.41 -23.59
C ALA A 235 6.88 1.52 -24.13
N GLU A 236 8.11 1.17 -24.52
CA GLU A 236 9.06 2.12 -25.09
C GLU A 236 8.52 2.73 -26.40
N ARG A 237 8.08 1.88 -27.34
CA ARG A 237 7.50 2.37 -28.62
C ARG A 237 6.29 3.27 -28.40
N GLN A 238 5.44 2.94 -27.42
CA GLN A 238 4.29 3.81 -27.07
C GLN A 238 4.77 5.14 -26.51
N GLY A 239 5.80 5.11 -25.69
CA GLY A 239 6.41 6.33 -25.13
C GLY A 239 6.98 7.22 -26.24
N GLU A 240 7.72 6.61 -27.18
CA GLU A 240 8.28 7.34 -28.34
C GLU A 240 7.21 8.05 -29.16
N GLN A 241 6.05 7.44 -29.30
CA GLN A 241 4.94 7.99 -30.10
C GLN A 241 4.19 9.11 -29.40
N HIS A 242 4.15 9.11 -28.07
CA HIS A 242 3.22 9.97 -27.32
C HIS A 242 3.87 10.88 -26.28
N ASN A 243 5.09 10.61 -25.85
CA ASN A 243 5.73 11.28 -24.71
C ASN A 243 6.90 12.17 -25.15
N ASP A 244 6.73 12.90 -26.27
CA ASP A 244 7.75 13.81 -26.81
C ASP A 244 7.74 15.14 -26.03
N ASN A 245 8.41 15.12 -24.88
CA ASN A 245 8.58 16.28 -24.01
C ASN A 245 9.89 16.15 -23.22
N PRO A 246 10.42 17.24 -22.65
CA PRO A 246 11.74 17.21 -22.02
C PRO A 246 11.90 16.21 -20.86
N PHE A 247 10.81 15.72 -20.30
CA PHE A 247 10.82 14.82 -19.14
C PHE A 247 10.39 13.39 -19.50
N TYR A 248 10.11 13.13 -20.77
CA TYR A 248 9.70 11.81 -21.29
C TYR A 248 8.53 11.18 -20.50
N MET A 249 7.63 12.04 -19.98
CA MET A 249 6.45 11.59 -19.23
C MET A 249 5.20 11.62 -20.11
N ALA A 250 4.12 10.99 -19.66
CA ALA A 250 2.86 10.98 -20.41
C ALA A 250 2.33 12.42 -20.64
N PRO A 251 1.63 12.68 -21.76
CA PRO A 251 1.19 14.04 -22.10
C PRO A 251 0.37 14.71 -20.98
N LYS A 252 -0.51 13.97 -20.31
CA LYS A 252 -1.31 14.49 -19.19
C LYS A 252 -0.42 14.91 -18.00
N GLY A 253 0.59 14.12 -17.70
CA GLY A 253 1.58 14.43 -16.66
C GLY A 253 2.38 15.67 -17.01
N PHE A 254 2.85 15.74 -18.25
CA PHE A 254 3.60 16.89 -18.76
C PHE A 254 2.77 18.18 -18.70
N MET A 255 1.52 18.13 -19.14
CA MET A 255 0.63 19.31 -19.11
C MET A 255 0.40 19.80 -17.67
N LYS A 256 0.21 18.88 -16.75
CA LYS A 256 0.09 19.20 -15.30
C LYS A 256 1.33 19.93 -14.80
N VAL A 257 2.52 19.43 -15.15
CA VAL A 257 3.80 20.03 -14.76
C VAL A 257 3.97 21.40 -15.42
N LYS A 258 3.70 21.49 -16.72
CA LYS A 258 3.87 22.72 -17.51
C LYS A 258 3.02 23.87 -16.97
N TYR A 259 1.74 23.63 -16.67
CA TYR A 259 0.83 24.70 -16.26
C TYR A 259 0.82 24.97 -14.76
N LYS A 260 1.18 23.98 -13.94
CA LYS A 260 1.11 24.13 -12.48
C LYS A 260 2.47 24.41 -11.85
N TYR A 261 3.54 23.90 -12.44
CA TYR A 261 4.89 23.92 -11.85
C TYR A 261 5.93 24.59 -12.74
N ASP A 262 5.51 25.21 -13.85
CA ASP A 262 6.43 25.92 -14.73
C ASP A 262 7.07 27.08 -13.93
N GLY A 263 8.39 27.04 -13.75
CA GLY A 263 9.11 28.02 -12.96
C GLY A 263 8.89 27.85 -11.45
N LEU A 264 9.23 26.68 -10.89
CA LEU A 264 9.18 26.46 -9.44
C LEU A 264 9.92 27.58 -8.69
N PRO A 265 9.27 28.24 -7.72
CA PRO A 265 9.95 29.26 -6.93
C PRO A 265 11.18 28.68 -6.17
N PRO A 266 12.24 29.48 -6.00
CA PRO A 266 13.42 29.03 -5.26
C PRO A 266 13.12 28.50 -3.85
N GLU A 267 12.12 29.06 -3.18
CA GLU A 267 11.68 28.62 -1.84
C GLU A 267 11.15 27.19 -1.87
N ARG A 268 10.44 26.84 -2.95
CA ARG A 268 9.88 25.50 -3.11
C ARG A 268 11.00 24.48 -3.38
N ALA A 269 11.97 24.86 -4.19
CA ALA A 269 13.15 24.03 -4.43
C ALA A 269 13.94 23.80 -3.14
N LYS A 270 14.06 24.81 -2.29
CA LYS A 270 14.72 24.69 -0.96
C LYS A 270 13.96 23.72 -0.05
N GLN A 271 12.64 23.79 -0.03
CA GLN A 271 11.79 22.87 0.76
C GLN A 271 12.00 21.44 0.31
N VAL A 272 12.04 21.21 -1.00
CA VAL A 272 12.26 19.88 -1.56
C VAL A 272 13.64 19.34 -1.18
N LYS A 273 14.66 20.18 -1.21
CA LYS A 273 16.05 19.79 -0.85
C LYS A 273 16.20 19.27 0.59
N ASN A 274 15.31 19.67 1.49
CA ASN A 274 15.40 19.28 2.90
C ASN A 274 14.52 18.07 3.24
N CYS A 275 13.93 17.41 2.23
CA CYS A 275 12.90 16.43 2.48
C CYS A 275 13.40 15.05 2.87
N TYR A 276 14.56 14.61 2.40
CA TYR A 276 14.86 13.17 2.43
C TYR A 276 15.87 12.73 3.49
N SER A 277 16.62 13.65 4.09
CA SER A 277 17.68 13.30 5.05
C SER A 277 17.15 13.03 6.46
N ASP A 278 16.01 13.61 6.83
CA ASP A 278 15.46 13.56 8.18
C ASP A 278 13.93 13.54 8.09
N SER A 279 13.33 12.38 8.36
CA SER A 279 11.88 12.19 8.29
C SER A 279 11.43 11.14 9.31
N PRO A 280 10.35 11.38 10.04
CA PRO A 280 9.76 10.34 10.90
C PRO A 280 9.28 9.12 10.10
N GLU A 281 9.12 9.24 8.79
CA GLU A 281 8.75 8.12 7.91
C GLU A 281 9.76 6.98 7.97
N TYR A 282 11.06 7.27 8.25
CA TYR A 282 12.06 6.19 8.40
C TYR A 282 11.72 5.29 9.60
N GLU A 283 11.26 5.87 10.71
CA GLU A 283 10.87 5.07 11.88
C GLU A 283 9.55 4.34 11.63
N ASP A 284 8.61 4.96 10.90
CA ASP A 284 7.37 4.30 10.49
C ASP A 284 7.68 3.11 9.54
N PHE A 285 8.67 3.26 8.64
CA PHE A 285 9.15 2.17 7.77
C PHE A 285 9.80 1.05 8.58
N LYS A 286 10.67 1.38 9.54
CA LYS A 286 11.27 0.37 10.44
C LYS A 286 10.18 -0.39 11.22
N CYS A 287 9.14 0.32 11.66
CA CYS A 287 7.99 -0.31 12.33
C CYS A 287 7.34 -1.37 11.43
N PHE A 288 7.16 -1.07 10.14
CA PHE A 288 6.63 -2.05 9.17
C PHE A 288 7.53 -3.29 9.09
N LEU A 289 8.86 -3.11 9.01
CA LEU A 289 9.83 -4.21 8.96
C LEU A 289 9.84 -5.04 10.24
N ASP A 290 9.73 -4.37 11.40
CA ASP A 290 9.65 -5.06 12.69
C ASP A 290 8.41 -5.94 12.79
N ILE A 291 7.26 -5.45 12.26
CA ILE A 291 6.02 -6.25 12.21
C ILE A 291 6.23 -7.47 11.31
N CYS A 292 6.90 -7.31 10.16
CA CYS A 292 7.23 -8.46 9.30
C CYS A 292 8.03 -9.50 10.10
N LYS A 293 9.04 -9.05 10.84
CA LYS A 293 9.88 -9.91 11.66
C LYS A 293 9.07 -10.63 12.76
N GLU A 294 8.24 -9.88 13.50
CA GLU A 294 7.44 -10.44 14.60
C GLU A 294 6.40 -11.46 14.11
N LEU A 295 5.88 -11.27 12.89
CA LEU A 295 4.87 -12.16 12.29
C LEU A 295 5.45 -13.23 11.36
N ASN A 296 6.79 -13.30 11.28
CA ASN A 296 7.52 -14.24 10.43
C ASN A 296 7.07 -14.11 8.96
N ILE A 297 7.09 -12.88 8.45
CA ILE A 297 6.70 -12.51 7.09
C ILE A 297 7.97 -12.05 6.35
N GLU A 298 8.12 -12.50 5.12
CA GLU A 298 9.22 -12.12 4.23
C GLU A 298 8.81 -10.87 3.43
N PRO A 299 9.42 -9.70 3.70
CA PRO A 299 9.12 -8.49 2.92
C PRO A 299 10.08 -8.32 1.75
N LEU A 300 9.54 -7.92 0.61
CA LEU A 300 10.31 -7.33 -0.49
C LEU A 300 10.03 -5.83 -0.52
N ILE A 301 11.07 -5.03 -0.39
CA ILE A 301 10.99 -3.57 -0.50
C ILE A 301 11.35 -3.19 -1.93
N VAL A 302 10.47 -2.47 -2.61
CA VAL A 302 10.75 -1.90 -3.92
C VAL A 302 10.96 -0.41 -3.74
N ALA A 303 12.21 0.03 -3.79
CA ALA A 303 12.55 1.46 -3.70
C ALA A 303 12.24 2.10 -5.06
N LEU A 304 11.10 2.79 -5.14
CA LEU A 304 10.63 3.42 -6.39
C LEU A 304 11.47 4.66 -6.70
N PRO A 305 11.77 4.91 -7.98
CA PRO A 305 12.44 6.14 -8.37
C PRO A 305 11.45 7.29 -8.55
N VAL A 306 11.98 8.49 -8.75
CA VAL A 306 11.23 9.65 -9.26
C VAL A 306 11.76 9.99 -10.66
N ASN A 307 11.03 10.80 -11.41
CA ASN A 307 11.46 11.25 -12.74
C ASN A 307 12.65 12.20 -12.59
N GLY A 308 13.87 11.70 -12.77
CA GLY A 308 15.11 12.45 -12.60
C GLY A 308 15.16 13.70 -13.49
N TYR A 309 14.70 13.62 -14.73
CA TYR A 309 14.67 14.77 -15.64
C TYR A 309 13.85 15.93 -15.06
N TRP A 310 12.66 15.61 -14.51
CA TRP A 310 11.79 16.61 -13.87
C TRP A 310 12.40 17.14 -12.57
N TYR A 311 12.91 16.26 -11.72
CA TYR A 311 13.47 16.67 -10.43
C TYR A 311 14.72 17.53 -10.57
N GLU A 312 15.58 17.25 -11.56
CA GLU A 312 16.71 18.14 -11.89
C GLU A 312 16.22 19.54 -12.33
N HIS A 313 15.24 19.56 -13.24
CA HIS A 313 14.62 20.80 -13.69
C HIS A 313 14.00 21.59 -12.53
N ALA A 314 13.40 20.89 -11.58
CA ALA A 314 12.76 21.51 -10.39
C ALA A 314 13.77 21.97 -9.34
N GLY A 315 15.07 21.75 -9.58
CA GLY A 315 16.12 22.17 -8.64
C GLY A 315 16.34 21.23 -7.46
N PHE A 316 15.96 19.96 -7.63
CA PHE A 316 16.16 18.92 -6.62
C PHE A 316 17.14 17.87 -7.17
N PRO A 317 18.45 18.10 -7.01
CA PRO A 317 19.46 17.32 -7.71
C PRO A 317 19.64 15.91 -7.18
N ALA A 318 20.26 15.07 -8.00
CA ALA A 318 20.48 13.65 -7.74
C ALA A 318 21.16 13.38 -6.39
N GLU A 319 22.17 14.17 -6.03
CA GLU A 319 22.90 13.98 -4.75
C GLU A 319 21.96 14.06 -3.53
N THR A 320 20.94 14.91 -3.60
CA THR A 320 19.97 15.05 -2.50
C THR A 320 19.01 13.86 -2.47
N ARG A 321 18.60 13.35 -3.64
CA ARG A 321 17.75 12.17 -3.75
C ARG A 321 18.50 10.91 -3.34
N GLU A 322 19.80 10.82 -3.63
CA GLU A 322 20.64 9.68 -3.26
C GLU A 322 20.64 9.43 -1.75
N GLN A 323 20.54 10.47 -0.94
CA GLN A 323 20.47 10.34 0.52
C GLN A 323 19.29 9.45 0.94
N TYR A 324 18.12 9.60 0.28
CA TYR A 324 16.96 8.74 0.54
C TYR A 324 17.29 7.29 0.19
N TYR A 325 17.83 7.04 -1.01
CA TYR A 325 18.12 5.67 -1.46
C TYR A 325 19.15 5.00 -0.54
N GLU A 326 20.18 5.74 -0.14
CA GLU A 326 21.20 5.26 0.81
C GLU A 326 20.57 4.89 2.16
N ASN A 327 19.67 5.71 2.68
CA ASN A 327 18.97 5.41 3.93
C ASN A 327 18.15 4.12 3.81
N ILE A 328 17.44 3.92 2.69
CA ILE A 328 16.67 2.68 2.46
C ILE A 328 17.61 1.46 2.38
N ARG A 329 18.71 1.56 1.64
CA ARG A 329 19.73 0.50 1.55
C ARG A 329 20.30 0.15 2.93
N MET A 330 20.62 1.18 3.74
CA MET A 330 21.17 0.98 5.09
C MET A 330 20.13 0.27 5.99
N ILE A 331 18.90 0.77 6.01
CA ILE A 331 17.83 0.19 6.86
C ILE A 331 17.58 -1.27 6.44
N THR A 332 17.40 -1.56 5.15
CA THR A 332 17.15 -2.93 4.70
C THR A 332 18.33 -3.86 5.01
N LYS A 333 19.56 -3.36 4.88
CA LYS A 333 20.77 -4.10 5.23
C LYS A 333 20.84 -4.44 6.73
N GLU A 334 20.42 -3.52 7.59
CA GLU A 334 20.39 -3.75 9.05
C GLU A 334 19.48 -4.91 9.44
N TYR A 335 18.38 -5.09 8.72
CA TYR A 335 17.46 -6.22 8.93
C TYR A 335 17.99 -7.53 8.34
N GLY A 336 18.95 -7.42 7.45
CA GLY A 336 19.64 -8.57 6.84
C GLY A 336 18.90 -9.17 5.65
N UNK A 337 19.74 -9.59 4.85
CA UNK A 337 19.28 -10.09 3.63
C UNK A 337 18.45 -11.34 3.66
N UNK A 338 18.50 -12.02 4.62
CA UNK A 338 17.68 -13.11 4.83
C UNK A 338 16.33 -12.81 5.31
N UNK A 339 16.14 -11.52 5.72
CA UNK A 339 14.95 -11.10 6.24
C UNK A 339 14.29 -10.17 5.35
N VAL A 340 14.97 -9.37 4.73
CA VAL A 340 14.36 -8.30 3.89
C VAL A 340 15.06 -8.27 2.54
N GLN A 341 14.30 -8.43 1.47
CA GLN A 341 14.79 -8.26 0.11
C GLN A 341 14.61 -6.79 -0.32
N LEU A 342 15.53 -6.27 -1.16
CA LEU A 342 15.46 -4.92 -1.71
C LEU A 342 15.61 -4.96 -3.23
N ALA A 343 14.60 -4.48 -3.93
CA ALA A 343 14.66 -4.16 -5.36
C ALA A 343 14.83 -2.64 -5.49
N ASP A 344 16.04 -2.21 -5.76
CA ASP A 344 16.40 -0.79 -5.84
C ASP A 344 16.27 -0.30 -7.29
N LEU A 345 15.24 0.49 -7.56
CA LEU A 345 14.97 1.07 -8.88
C LEU A 345 15.53 2.49 -9.03
N SER A 346 16.40 2.95 -8.13
CA SER A 346 16.97 4.31 -8.20
C SER A 346 17.67 4.58 -9.55
N HIS A 347 18.26 3.55 -10.13
CA HIS A 347 18.95 3.65 -11.43
C HIS A 347 17.99 3.98 -12.60
N GLU A 348 16.68 3.85 -12.39
CA GLU A 348 15.66 4.11 -13.42
C GLU A 348 15.21 5.59 -13.47
N GLU A 349 15.76 6.46 -12.61
CA GLU A 349 15.38 7.89 -12.58
C GLU A 349 15.47 8.59 -13.94
N PHE A 350 16.45 8.19 -14.76
CA PHE A 350 16.68 8.78 -16.07
C PHE A 350 16.32 7.83 -17.22
N THR A 351 15.49 6.81 -16.95
CA THR A 351 14.98 5.92 -18.00
C THR A 351 13.80 6.58 -18.70
N LYS A 352 13.94 6.83 -19.99
CA LYS A 352 12.89 7.45 -20.82
C LYS A 352 11.61 6.61 -20.77
N TYR A 353 10.47 7.29 -20.65
CA TYR A 353 9.12 6.69 -20.69
C TYR A 353 8.82 5.79 -19.48
N PHE A 354 9.64 5.84 -18.43
CA PHE A 354 9.44 5.08 -17.20
C PHE A 354 8.27 5.64 -16.38
N PHE A 355 8.01 6.94 -16.52
CA PHE A 355 7.06 7.67 -15.65
C PHE A 355 5.86 8.19 -16.42
N GLU A 356 4.69 8.18 -15.75
CA GLU A 356 3.47 8.86 -16.22
C GLU A 356 3.56 10.37 -15.94
N ASP A 357 4.15 10.76 -14.82
CA ASP A 357 4.38 12.16 -14.42
C ASP A 357 5.70 12.26 -13.62
N GLY A 358 5.79 13.17 -12.68
CA GLY A 358 7.02 13.36 -11.89
C GLY A 358 7.36 12.19 -10.96
N VAL A 359 6.37 11.36 -10.57
CA VAL A 359 6.56 10.32 -9.55
C VAL A 359 5.83 9.01 -9.86
N HIS A 360 4.78 9.03 -10.67
CA HIS A 360 3.97 7.84 -10.90
C HIS A 360 4.49 7.02 -12.09
N LEU A 361 4.39 5.72 -11.96
CA LEU A 361 4.89 4.76 -12.96
C LEU A 361 4.12 4.87 -14.28
N GLY A 362 4.86 4.99 -15.38
CA GLY A 362 4.34 4.83 -16.75
C GLY A 362 4.38 3.35 -17.16
N GLY A 363 4.30 3.11 -18.47
CA GLY A 363 4.28 1.74 -18.99
C GLY A 363 5.53 0.94 -18.62
N LYS A 364 6.74 1.51 -18.86
CA LYS A 364 8.00 0.83 -18.53
C LYS A 364 8.14 0.63 -17.01
N GLY A 365 7.74 1.63 -16.23
CA GLY A 365 7.79 1.52 -14.76
C GLY A 365 6.93 0.39 -14.23
N TRP A 366 5.70 0.25 -14.76
CA TRP A 366 4.83 -0.86 -14.37
C TRP A 366 5.39 -2.21 -14.83
N VAL A 367 6.02 -2.28 -16.01
CA VAL A 367 6.66 -3.54 -16.48
C VAL A 367 7.75 -3.96 -15.49
N ALA A 368 8.63 -3.03 -15.10
CA ALA A 368 9.72 -3.30 -14.15
C ALA A 368 9.16 -3.79 -12.80
N VAL A 369 8.16 -3.09 -12.26
CA VAL A 369 7.57 -3.46 -10.97
C VAL A 369 6.87 -4.82 -11.07
N ASN A 370 6.09 -5.07 -12.13
CA ASN A 370 5.40 -6.35 -12.30
C ASN A 370 6.37 -7.53 -12.42
N GLU A 371 7.49 -7.35 -13.13
CA GLU A 371 8.53 -8.38 -13.22
C GLU A 371 9.08 -8.72 -11.84
N ILE A 372 9.36 -7.70 -11.03
CA ILE A 372 9.85 -7.86 -9.64
C ILE A 372 8.79 -8.62 -8.80
N LEU A 373 7.52 -8.21 -8.88
CA LEU A 373 6.43 -8.85 -8.12
C LEU A 373 6.27 -10.33 -8.51
N TYR A 374 6.28 -10.62 -9.82
CA TYR A 374 6.06 -11.97 -10.33
C TYR A 374 7.26 -12.89 -10.02
N ASN A 375 8.48 -12.37 -10.10
CA ASN A 375 9.67 -13.13 -9.72
C ASN A 375 9.66 -13.47 -8.23
N PHE A 376 9.29 -12.50 -7.38
CA PHE A 376 9.18 -12.71 -5.93
C PHE A 376 8.13 -13.77 -5.59
N TYR A 377 7.00 -13.77 -6.28
CA TYR A 377 5.98 -14.81 -6.13
C TYR A 377 6.55 -16.19 -6.51
N ASN A 378 7.18 -16.30 -7.68
CA ASN A 378 7.69 -17.58 -8.21
C ASN A 378 8.83 -18.18 -7.39
N GLU A 379 9.58 -17.40 -6.62
CA GLU A 379 10.62 -17.90 -5.71
C GLU A 379 10.06 -18.87 -4.68
N THR A 380 8.80 -18.72 -4.31
CA THR A 380 8.15 -19.59 -3.33
C THR A 380 7.78 -20.95 -3.92
N GLU A 381 7.28 -20.96 -5.16
CA GLU A 381 6.85 -22.20 -5.80
C GLU A 381 8.03 -23.16 -5.97
N LYS A 382 9.19 -22.66 -6.38
CA LYS A 382 10.41 -23.46 -6.54
C LYS A 382 10.88 -24.08 -5.22
N GLN A 383 10.67 -23.38 -4.09
CA GLN A 383 11.04 -23.91 -2.76
C GLN A 383 10.06 -24.97 -2.27
N SER A 384 8.79 -24.92 -2.66
CA SER A 384 7.78 -25.88 -2.24
C SER A 384 7.81 -27.18 -3.06
N GLU A 385 8.46 -27.17 -4.23
CA GLU A 385 8.60 -28.35 -5.12
C GLU A 385 9.87 -29.18 -4.84
N MET A 386 10.78 -28.69 -4.00
CA MET A 386 12.00 -29.38 -3.57
C MET A 386 11.82 -30.06 -2.22
#